data_b8daaea9e030546749e3378118580685
#
_entry.id   b8daaea9e030546749e3378118580685
#
_cell.length_a   1.000
_cell.length_b   1.000
_cell.length_c   1.000
_cell.angle_alpha   90.00
_cell.angle_beta   90.00
_cell.angle_gamma   90.00
#
_symmetry.space_group_name_H-M   'P 1'
#
loop_
_entity.id
_entity.type
_entity.pdbx_description
1 polymer ?
#
loop_
_entity_poly.entity_id
_entity_poly.type
_entity_poly.pdbx_seq_one_letter_code
_entity_poly.pdbx_strand_id
1 'polypeptide(L)'
;MNRMKLIPYRMDAILDTTNEVPKGVHMVEAQSLWDETRQGESSVIAVIDTGCQSDHPDLQGQIIGGRNFTDDYNGDPENYQDNNGHGTHVAGTIAAKEDGEGVVGVAPQAKLLILKVLSEEGSGQYQWITDAIDYAVQWRGENNERVRVISMSLGGPDDTPALKQSIIKAISEGVSVVCAAGNEGDGREDTMEYAYPGAYNEVIQVGAVDESRRLATFTNTNDQIDLVAPGVNVLSTYLEGKYARLSGTSMATPHVSGGLALIIPLVESQFQRRMSESEVFSQLIKRTTPLGHSKTAEGNGLMTLALTKKLEELFSTYIT
;
A
#
# COMPACT_ATOMS: atom_id res chain seq x y z
N MET A 1 7.69 26.29 -6.51
CA MET A 1 7.37 25.42 -5.36
C MET A 1 7.68 24.01 -5.80
N ASN A 2 8.41 23.27 -4.98
CA ASN A 2 8.63 21.84 -5.23
C ASN A 2 7.27 21.11 -5.19
N ARG A 3 7.12 20.09 -6.02
CA ARG A 3 5.91 19.29 -6.10
C ARG A 3 6.20 17.88 -5.62
N MET A 4 5.23 17.26 -4.96
CA MET A 4 5.19 15.82 -4.76
C MET A 4 5.01 15.14 -6.11
N LYS A 5 5.58 13.96 -6.28
CA LYS A 5 5.51 13.21 -7.55
C LYS A 5 5.22 11.74 -7.29
N LEU A 6 4.75 11.07 -8.32
CA LEU A 6 4.90 9.62 -8.37
C LEU A 6 6.39 9.27 -8.23
N ILE A 7 6.70 8.33 -7.39
CA ILE A 7 8.02 7.71 -7.35
C ILE A 7 8.23 7.03 -8.71
N PRO A 8 9.34 7.29 -9.44
CA PRO A 8 9.57 6.72 -10.76
C PRO A 8 9.37 5.20 -10.75
N TYR A 9 8.48 4.69 -11.57
CA TYR A 9 8.20 3.26 -11.69
C TYR A 9 8.42 2.79 -13.13
N ARG A 10 8.54 1.47 -13.33
CA ARG A 10 8.69 0.89 -14.64
C ARG A 10 7.42 0.15 -15.04
N MET A 11 6.93 0.40 -16.25
CA MET A 11 5.89 -0.39 -16.88
C MET A 11 6.53 -1.58 -17.60
N ASP A 12 6.26 -2.80 -17.13
CA ASP A 12 6.83 -4.03 -17.67
C ASP A 12 5.94 -4.62 -18.79
N ALA A 13 4.61 -4.53 -18.64
CA ALA A 13 3.64 -5.00 -19.65
C ALA A 13 2.26 -4.39 -19.44
N ILE A 14 1.46 -4.33 -20.52
CA ILE A 14 0.01 -4.10 -20.51
C ILE A 14 -0.66 -5.35 -21.10
N LEU A 15 -1.76 -5.79 -20.49
CA LEU A 15 -2.51 -6.98 -20.85
C LEU A 15 -3.99 -6.60 -21.01
N ASP A 16 -4.61 -7.02 -22.12
CA ASP A 16 -6.05 -6.78 -22.33
C ASP A 16 -6.91 -7.65 -21.40
N THR A 17 -6.45 -8.84 -21.08
CA THR A 17 -7.13 -9.78 -20.18
C THR A 17 -6.13 -10.60 -19.38
N THR A 18 -6.54 -11.05 -18.21
CA THR A 18 -5.81 -12.01 -17.37
C THR A 18 -6.81 -12.79 -16.52
N ASN A 19 -6.38 -13.90 -15.95
CA ASN A 19 -7.15 -14.65 -14.95
C ASN A 19 -6.14 -15.38 -14.06
N GLU A 20 -5.50 -14.63 -13.16
CA GLU A 20 -4.53 -15.21 -12.24
C GLU A 20 -4.52 -14.51 -10.88
N VAL A 21 -4.27 -15.28 -9.83
CA VAL A 21 -3.87 -14.71 -8.54
C VAL A 21 -2.45 -14.15 -8.68
N PRO A 22 -2.24 -12.83 -8.52
CA PRO A 22 -0.92 -12.25 -8.67
C PRO A 22 0.11 -12.88 -7.72
N LYS A 23 1.32 -13.10 -8.22
CA LYS A 23 2.42 -13.71 -7.44
C LYS A 23 2.69 -12.98 -6.12
N GLY A 24 2.53 -11.65 -6.09
CA GLY A 24 2.68 -10.85 -4.88
C GLY A 24 1.70 -11.26 -3.78
N VAL A 25 0.44 -11.54 -4.12
CA VAL A 25 -0.60 -12.00 -3.17
C VAL A 25 -0.21 -13.35 -2.56
N HIS A 26 0.33 -14.27 -3.38
CA HIS A 26 0.86 -15.54 -2.88
C HIS A 26 2.11 -15.36 -2.01
N MET A 27 3.04 -14.47 -2.40
CA MET A 27 4.29 -14.25 -1.66
C MET A 27 4.06 -13.70 -0.26
N VAL A 28 3.07 -12.81 -0.09
CA VAL A 28 2.68 -12.30 1.23
C VAL A 28 1.76 -13.25 1.99
N GLU A 29 1.39 -14.39 1.39
CA GLU A 29 0.52 -15.42 1.99
C GLU A 29 -0.84 -14.87 2.44
N ALA A 30 -1.42 -13.93 1.66
CA ALA A 30 -2.66 -13.23 2.00
C ALA A 30 -3.85 -14.19 2.23
N GLN A 31 -3.95 -15.22 1.41
CA GLN A 31 -5.02 -16.22 1.46
C GLN A 31 -5.11 -16.94 2.81
N SER A 32 -4.00 -17.00 3.58
CA SER A 32 -3.98 -17.62 4.91
C SER A 32 -4.87 -16.92 5.94
N LEU A 33 -5.22 -15.65 5.70
CA LEU A 33 -6.06 -14.84 6.61
C LEU A 33 -7.46 -14.58 6.06
N TRP A 34 -7.77 -14.95 4.83
CA TRP A 34 -9.03 -14.57 4.18
C TRP A 34 -10.28 -15.08 4.91
N ASP A 35 -10.30 -16.33 5.32
CA ASP A 35 -11.45 -16.91 6.02
C ASP A 35 -11.72 -16.21 7.36
N GLU A 36 -10.67 -16.01 8.18
CA GLU A 36 -10.80 -15.42 9.51
C GLU A 36 -11.19 -13.94 9.47
N THR A 37 -10.78 -13.22 8.41
CA THR A 37 -10.97 -11.78 8.27
C THR A 37 -12.08 -11.41 7.28
N ARG A 38 -12.74 -12.40 6.67
CA ARG A 38 -13.67 -12.21 5.55
C ARG A 38 -13.02 -11.33 4.47
N GLN A 39 -11.76 -11.67 4.11
CA GLN A 39 -11.00 -10.97 3.08
C GLN A 39 -10.89 -9.44 3.30
N GLY A 40 -10.96 -8.97 4.54
CA GLY A 40 -10.83 -7.56 4.90
C GLY A 40 -12.12 -6.73 4.80
N GLU A 41 -13.30 -7.35 4.72
CA GLU A 41 -14.63 -6.72 4.52
C GLU A 41 -14.89 -5.50 5.43
N SER A 42 -14.42 -5.52 6.66
CA SER A 42 -14.63 -4.44 7.63
C SER A 42 -13.59 -3.32 7.57
N SER A 43 -12.61 -3.41 6.68
CA SER A 43 -11.49 -2.46 6.59
C SER A 43 -11.71 -1.43 5.50
N VAL A 44 -11.42 -0.16 5.81
CA VAL A 44 -11.40 0.94 4.82
C VAL A 44 -9.98 1.46 4.69
N ILE A 45 -9.48 1.47 3.44
CA ILE A 45 -8.16 1.99 3.08
C ILE A 45 -8.35 3.26 2.24
N ALA A 46 -7.73 4.37 2.64
CA ALA A 46 -7.60 5.55 1.80
C ALA A 46 -6.40 5.36 0.85
N VAL A 47 -6.64 5.40 -0.44
CA VAL A 47 -5.61 5.39 -1.48
C VAL A 47 -5.38 6.83 -1.93
N ILE A 48 -4.22 7.41 -1.56
CA ILE A 48 -3.82 8.77 -1.90
C ILE A 48 -2.86 8.71 -3.08
N ASP A 49 -3.38 8.95 -4.30
CA ASP A 49 -2.66 8.66 -5.55
C ASP A 49 -3.19 9.49 -6.75
N THR A 50 -3.10 8.99 -7.97
CA THR A 50 -3.57 9.61 -9.23
C THR A 50 -5.08 9.50 -9.47
N GLY A 51 -5.81 8.88 -8.58
CA GLY A 51 -7.24 8.54 -8.74
C GLY A 51 -7.45 7.04 -8.91
N CYS A 52 -8.62 6.64 -9.39
CA CYS A 52 -8.91 5.23 -9.69
C CYS A 52 -9.96 5.14 -10.81
N GLN A 53 -9.80 4.19 -11.73
CA GLN A 53 -10.87 3.81 -12.64
C GLN A 53 -11.93 3.03 -11.86
N SER A 54 -12.94 3.72 -11.36
CA SER A 54 -13.93 3.17 -10.43
C SER A 54 -14.89 2.15 -11.07
N ASP A 55 -15.00 2.15 -12.38
CA ASP A 55 -15.78 1.21 -13.20
C ASP A 55 -14.97 0.01 -13.71
N HIS A 56 -13.69 -0.12 -13.32
CA HIS A 56 -12.90 -1.30 -13.65
C HIS A 56 -13.59 -2.57 -13.13
N PRO A 57 -13.74 -3.64 -13.97
CA PRO A 57 -14.47 -4.86 -13.57
C PRO A 57 -14.07 -5.41 -12.21
N ASP A 58 -12.77 -5.50 -11.91
CA ASP A 58 -12.27 -6.09 -10.65
C ASP A 58 -12.36 -5.13 -9.44
N LEU A 59 -12.71 -3.86 -9.66
CA LEU A 59 -12.83 -2.86 -8.59
C LEU A 59 -14.28 -2.47 -8.29
N GLN A 60 -15.25 -2.99 -9.06
CA GLN A 60 -16.67 -2.72 -8.84
C GLN A 60 -17.13 -3.19 -7.46
N GLY A 61 -17.73 -2.27 -6.69
CA GLY A 61 -18.21 -2.53 -5.33
C GLY A 61 -17.14 -2.42 -4.24
N GLN A 62 -15.89 -2.19 -4.60
CA GLN A 62 -14.80 -1.97 -3.63
C GLN A 62 -14.65 -0.49 -3.25
N ILE A 63 -14.95 0.42 -4.17
CA ILE A 63 -14.82 1.86 -3.95
C ILE A 63 -16.10 2.38 -3.30
N ILE A 64 -15.98 2.97 -2.10
CA ILE A 64 -17.09 3.47 -1.28
C ILE A 64 -17.11 4.99 -1.14
N GLY A 65 -16.24 5.68 -1.84
CA GLY A 65 -16.15 7.13 -1.88
C GLY A 65 -14.83 7.59 -2.47
N GLY A 66 -14.72 8.88 -2.67
CA GLY A 66 -13.51 9.50 -3.17
C GLY A 66 -13.58 11.00 -3.20
N ARG A 67 -12.44 11.64 -3.49
CA ARG A 67 -12.34 13.08 -3.67
C ARG A 67 -11.14 13.43 -4.55
N ASN A 68 -11.34 14.39 -5.45
CA ASN A 68 -10.28 15.02 -6.22
C ASN A 68 -9.81 16.32 -5.52
N PHE A 69 -8.49 16.41 -5.30
CA PHE A 69 -7.83 17.61 -4.76
C PHE A 69 -7.02 18.35 -5.82
N THR A 70 -6.94 17.80 -7.04
CA THR A 70 -6.14 18.35 -8.14
C THR A 70 -6.93 19.35 -8.99
N ASP A 71 -6.23 20.01 -9.90
CA ASP A 71 -6.84 20.86 -10.90
C ASP A 71 -7.37 20.07 -12.12
N ASP A 72 -7.14 18.75 -12.19
CA ASP A 72 -7.70 17.89 -13.23
C ASP A 72 -9.24 17.94 -13.19
N TYR A 73 -9.86 17.72 -14.35
CA TYR A 73 -11.31 17.76 -14.46
C TYR A 73 -11.94 19.09 -14.01
N ASN A 74 -11.22 20.22 -14.29
CA ASN A 74 -11.59 21.57 -13.85
C ASN A 74 -11.73 21.73 -12.31
N GLY A 75 -11.00 20.89 -11.55
CA GLY A 75 -11.04 20.88 -10.10
C GLY A 75 -12.34 20.34 -9.50
N ASP A 76 -13.11 19.57 -10.27
CA ASP A 76 -14.34 18.95 -9.75
C ASP A 76 -14.00 17.95 -8.63
N PRO A 77 -14.39 18.20 -7.37
CA PRO A 77 -14.02 17.35 -6.24
C PRO A 77 -14.66 15.96 -6.28
N GLU A 78 -15.74 15.77 -7.02
CA GLU A 78 -16.43 14.49 -7.15
C GLU A 78 -15.82 13.60 -8.26
N ASN A 79 -14.98 14.17 -9.14
CA ASN A 79 -14.35 13.44 -10.22
C ASN A 79 -12.92 13.01 -9.85
N TYR A 80 -12.81 11.89 -9.17
CA TYR A 80 -11.54 11.25 -8.78
C TYR A 80 -11.09 10.14 -9.74
N GLN A 81 -11.59 10.16 -10.98
CA GLN A 81 -11.16 9.19 -12.01
C GLN A 81 -9.65 9.28 -12.26
N ASP A 82 -9.07 8.14 -12.53
CA ASP A 82 -7.65 8.04 -12.86
C ASP A 82 -7.42 8.32 -14.34
N ASN A 83 -6.53 9.23 -14.66
CA ASN A 83 -6.08 9.56 -16.00
C ASN A 83 -4.58 9.28 -16.22
N ASN A 84 -3.95 8.56 -15.27
CA ASN A 84 -2.55 8.15 -15.30
C ASN A 84 -2.41 6.62 -15.32
N GLY A 85 -3.18 5.92 -14.47
CA GLY A 85 -3.19 4.46 -14.34
C GLY A 85 -2.49 3.93 -13.09
N HIS A 86 -1.65 4.74 -12.44
CA HIS A 86 -0.90 4.31 -11.27
C HIS A 86 -1.81 4.03 -10.08
N GLY A 87 -2.73 4.93 -9.74
CA GLY A 87 -3.65 4.74 -8.62
C GLY A 87 -4.62 3.57 -8.83
N THR A 88 -5.04 3.32 -10.07
CA THR A 88 -5.84 2.13 -10.42
C THR A 88 -5.07 0.84 -10.16
N HIS A 89 -3.78 0.81 -10.48
CA HIS A 89 -2.91 -0.34 -10.21
C HIS A 89 -2.72 -0.57 -8.71
N VAL A 90 -2.49 0.50 -7.94
CA VAL A 90 -2.38 0.45 -6.47
C VAL A 90 -3.68 -0.07 -5.85
N ALA A 91 -4.84 0.45 -6.28
CA ALA A 91 -6.15 0.03 -5.80
C ALA A 91 -6.42 -1.47 -6.02
N GLY A 92 -6.11 -1.98 -7.22
CA GLY A 92 -6.27 -3.40 -7.53
C GLY A 92 -5.34 -4.31 -6.72
N THR A 93 -4.09 -3.90 -6.50
CA THR A 93 -3.17 -4.66 -5.64
C THR A 93 -3.69 -4.78 -4.22
N ILE A 94 -4.38 -3.76 -3.70
CA ILE A 94 -5.02 -3.82 -2.38
C ILE A 94 -6.27 -4.71 -2.41
N ALA A 95 -7.23 -4.43 -3.32
CA ALA A 95 -8.61 -4.88 -3.16
C ALA A 95 -9.33 -5.31 -4.45
N ALA A 96 -8.61 -5.70 -5.51
CA ALA A 96 -9.27 -6.36 -6.63
C ALA A 96 -10.06 -7.56 -6.13
N LYS A 97 -11.35 -7.68 -6.54
CA LYS A 97 -12.28 -8.66 -6.00
C LYS A 97 -11.93 -10.10 -6.42
N GLU A 98 -12.31 -11.07 -5.60
CA GLU A 98 -12.18 -12.49 -5.90
C GLU A 98 -13.49 -13.01 -6.49
N ASP A 99 -13.62 -13.07 -7.81
CA ASP A 99 -14.79 -13.60 -8.50
C ASP A 99 -14.46 -14.67 -9.57
N GLY A 100 -13.18 -15.04 -9.65
CA GLY A 100 -12.68 -16.06 -10.59
C GLY A 100 -12.34 -15.50 -11.97
N GLU A 101 -12.35 -14.18 -12.15
CA GLU A 101 -11.94 -13.46 -13.35
C GLU A 101 -10.89 -12.41 -13.00
N GLY A 102 -10.13 -11.93 -13.99
CA GLY A 102 -9.16 -10.85 -13.80
C GLY A 102 -8.05 -11.17 -12.80
N VAL A 103 -7.81 -10.25 -11.87
CA VAL A 103 -6.83 -10.37 -10.78
C VAL A 103 -7.52 -10.32 -9.43
N VAL A 104 -6.82 -10.74 -8.38
CA VAL A 104 -7.29 -10.61 -7.00
C VAL A 104 -6.29 -9.81 -6.18
N GLY A 105 -6.78 -8.91 -5.33
CA GLY A 105 -5.97 -8.13 -4.40
C GLY A 105 -5.60 -8.88 -3.13
N VAL A 106 -4.78 -8.25 -2.28
CA VAL A 106 -4.36 -8.82 -0.98
C VAL A 106 -5.56 -8.96 -0.03
N ALA A 107 -6.49 -7.99 -0.04
CA ALA A 107 -7.70 -7.96 0.77
C ALA A 107 -8.94 -7.72 -0.10
N PRO A 108 -9.46 -8.77 -0.79
CA PRO A 108 -10.42 -8.64 -1.89
C PRO A 108 -11.80 -8.07 -1.50
N GLN A 109 -12.14 -8.01 -0.22
CA GLN A 109 -13.39 -7.42 0.27
C GLN A 109 -13.18 -6.08 0.99
N ALA A 110 -11.92 -5.64 1.14
CA ALA A 110 -11.64 -4.34 1.73
C ALA A 110 -12.24 -3.20 0.89
N LYS A 111 -12.62 -2.12 1.57
CA LYS A 111 -13.23 -0.95 0.94
C LYS A 111 -12.20 0.16 0.75
N LEU A 112 -12.32 0.85 -0.38
CA LEU A 112 -11.40 1.89 -0.79
C LEU A 112 -12.05 3.27 -0.78
N LEU A 113 -11.37 4.23 -0.18
CA LEU A 113 -11.63 5.66 -0.30
C LEU A 113 -10.55 6.24 -1.21
N ILE A 114 -10.93 6.71 -2.39
CA ILE A 114 -9.98 7.19 -3.40
C ILE A 114 -9.77 8.69 -3.27
N LEU A 115 -8.52 9.10 -3.02
CA LEU A 115 -8.15 10.50 -2.85
C LEU A 115 -7.12 10.89 -3.92
N LYS A 116 -7.62 11.52 -4.99
CA LYS A 116 -6.78 11.95 -6.11
C LYS A 116 -6.04 13.23 -5.71
N VAL A 117 -4.73 13.12 -5.54
CA VAL A 117 -3.81 14.21 -5.20
C VAL A 117 -2.71 14.43 -6.23
N LEU A 118 -2.58 13.52 -7.18
CA LEU A 118 -1.65 13.61 -8.29
C LEU A 118 -2.41 13.74 -9.61
N SER A 119 -1.93 14.65 -10.45
CA SER A 119 -2.49 14.91 -11.78
C SER A 119 -2.17 13.79 -12.78
N GLU A 120 -2.65 13.93 -14.01
CA GLU A 120 -2.33 13.06 -15.16
C GLU A 120 -0.80 12.89 -15.32
N GLU A 121 -0.02 13.94 -15.09
CA GLU A 121 1.46 13.88 -15.15
C GLU A 121 2.10 13.26 -13.91
N GLY A 122 1.31 12.75 -12.97
CA GLY A 122 1.81 12.15 -11.73
C GLY A 122 2.46 13.15 -10.78
N SER A 123 2.00 14.39 -10.76
CA SER A 123 2.52 15.43 -9.86
C SER A 123 1.43 16.14 -9.07
N GLY A 124 1.73 16.53 -7.81
CA GLY A 124 0.78 17.21 -6.94
C GLY A 124 1.43 18.23 -6.02
N GLN A 125 0.62 19.09 -5.45
CA GLN A 125 1.08 20.05 -4.44
C GLN A 125 1.12 19.35 -3.06
N TYR A 126 2.11 19.66 -2.24
CA TYR A 126 2.18 19.15 -0.86
C TYR A 126 0.91 19.45 -0.06
N GLN A 127 0.26 20.58 -0.33
CA GLN A 127 -1.01 20.94 0.31
C GLN A 127 -2.12 19.95 -0.02
N TRP A 128 -2.23 19.49 -1.27
CA TRP A 128 -3.24 18.50 -1.67
C TRP A 128 -3.11 17.18 -0.92
N ILE A 129 -1.85 16.75 -0.69
CA ILE A 129 -1.58 15.53 0.09
C ILE A 129 -1.96 15.74 1.57
N THR A 130 -1.60 16.89 2.14
CA THR A 130 -1.95 17.25 3.51
C THR A 130 -3.47 17.28 3.72
N ASP A 131 -4.20 17.94 2.80
CA ASP A 131 -5.66 18.03 2.82
C ASP A 131 -6.32 16.66 2.66
N ALA A 132 -5.76 15.77 1.82
CA ALA A 132 -6.25 14.42 1.62
C ALA A 132 -6.06 13.53 2.86
N ILE A 133 -4.93 13.65 3.57
CA ILE A 133 -4.70 12.95 4.83
C ILE A 133 -5.72 13.42 5.88
N ASP A 134 -5.89 14.73 6.03
CA ASP A 134 -6.88 15.29 6.96
C ASP A 134 -8.32 14.88 6.62
N TYR A 135 -8.64 14.83 5.33
CA TYR A 135 -9.93 14.34 4.86
C TYR A 135 -10.13 12.86 5.19
N ALA A 136 -9.13 12.01 4.94
CA ALA A 136 -9.19 10.58 5.25
C ALA A 136 -9.45 10.32 6.74
N VAL A 137 -8.80 11.04 7.62
CA VAL A 137 -8.96 10.93 9.08
C VAL A 137 -10.38 11.32 9.52
N GLN A 138 -10.95 12.35 8.90
CA GLN A 138 -12.30 12.88 9.24
C GLN A 138 -13.42 12.11 8.56
N TRP A 139 -13.14 11.40 7.47
CA TRP A 139 -14.14 10.72 6.66
C TRP A 139 -14.93 9.68 7.45
N ARG A 140 -16.23 9.63 7.17
CA ARG A 140 -17.16 8.62 7.70
C ARG A 140 -18.03 8.13 6.56
N GLY A 141 -18.13 6.81 6.43
CA GLY A 141 -19.05 6.16 5.51
C GLY A 141 -20.50 6.20 5.99
N GLU A 142 -21.40 5.68 5.19
CA GLU A 142 -22.84 5.68 5.47
C GLU A 142 -23.20 4.88 6.74
N ASN A 143 -22.45 3.83 7.06
CA ASN A 143 -22.61 3.01 8.27
C ASN A 143 -21.59 3.41 9.35
N ASN A 144 -21.06 4.64 9.30
CA ASN A 144 -20.03 5.16 10.22
C ASN A 144 -18.68 4.43 10.10
N GLU A 145 -18.38 3.86 8.94
CA GLU A 145 -17.05 3.32 8.63
C GLU A 145 -15.98 4.40 8.75
N ARG A 146 -14.77 4.00 9.08
CA ARG A 146 -13.63 4.89 9.22
C ARG A 146 -12.43 4.34 8.48
N VAL A 147 -11.63 5.21 7.92
CA VAL A 147 -10.30 4.85 7.40
C VAL A 147 -9.44 4.31 8.55
N ARG A 148 -8.77 3.19 8.30
CA ARG A 148 -7.83 2.55 9.22
C ARG A 148 -6.42 2.48 8.66
N VAL A 149 -6.28 2.59 7.34
CA VAL A 149 -5.01 2.58 6.64
C VAL A 149 -5.02 3.68 5.58
N ILE A 150 -3.95 4.45 5.50
CA ILE A 150 -3.65 5.35 4.40
C ILE A 150 -2.50 4.72 3.61
N SER A 151 -2.68 4.55 2.29
CA SER A 151 -1.69 4.03 1.36
C SER A 151 -1.19 5.16 0.46
N MET A 152 0.12 5.44 0.49
CA MET A 152 0.76 6.51 -0.29
C MET A 152 1.94 5.97 -1.09
N SER A 153 1.73 5.80 -2.41
CA SER A 153 2.76 5.38 -3.35
C SER A 153 3.37 6.57 -4.10
N LEU A 154 3.75 7.58 -3.35
CA LEU A 154 4.27 8.86 -3.84
C LEU A 154 5.44 9.34 -2.97
N GLY A 155 6.26 10.25 -3.50
CA GLY A 155 7.39 10.79 -2.76
C GLY A 155 7.95 12.08 -3.32
N GLY A 156 8.77 12.73 -2.52
CA GLY A 156 9.48 13.94 -2.89
C GLY A 156 10.67 14.20 -1.97
N PRO A 157 11.56 15.13 -2.33
CA PRO A 157 12.79 15.36 -1.58
C PRO A 157 12.61 16.20 -0.32
N ASP A 158 11.45 16.85 -0.14
CA ASP A 158 11.30 17.87 0.87
C ASP A 158 10.64 17.33 2.16
N ASP A 159 11.32 17.50 3.27
CA ASP A 159 10.73 17.39 4.60
C ASP A 159 9.85 18.63 4.86
N THR A 160 8.53 18.45 4.92
CA THR A 160 7.58 19.54 5.14
C THR A 160 6.86 19.38 6.49
N PRO A 161 6.98 20.37 7.41
CA PRO A 161 6.35 20.26 8.72
C PRO A 161 4.83 20.06 8.68
N ALA A 162 4.13 20.66 7.72
CA ALA A 162 2.68 20.51 7.57
C ALA A 162 2.28 19.06 7.26
N LEU A 163 2.97 18.42 6.29
CA LEU A 163 2.75 17.02 5.93
C LEU A 163 3.03 16.09 7.13
N LYS A 164 4.14 16.32 7.82
CA LYS A 164 4.50 15.53 9.00
C LYS A 164 3.44 15.65 10.10
N GLN A 165 2.91 16.84 10.36
CA GLN A 165 1.87 17.05 11.37
C GLN A 165 0.56 16.34 11.02
N SER A 166 0.12 16.35 9.76
CA SER A 166 -1.07 15.60 9.32
C SER A 166 -0.89 14.08 9.49
N ILE A 167 0.31 13.56 9.22
CA ILE A 167 0.65 12.15 9.46
C ILE A 167 0.60 11.82 10.96
N ILE A 168 1.23 12.62 11.81
CA ILE A 168 1.18 12.44 13.27
C ILE A 168 -0.28 12.44 13.78
N LYS A 169 -1.11 13.33 13.25
CA LYS A 169 -2.53 13.38 13.59
C LYS A 169 -3.25 12.09 13.16
N ALA A 170 -3.01 11.58 11.93
CA ALA A 170 -3.60 10.33 11.46
C ALA A 170 -3.25 9.16 12.39
N ILE A 171 -1.99 9.04 12.77
CA ILE A 171 -1.50 8.01 13.69
C ILE A 171 -2.14 8.14 15.07
N SER A 172 -2.26 9.35 15.61
CA SER A 172 -2.92 9.59 16.91
C SER A 172 -4.40 9.20 16.92
N GLU A 173 -5.07 9.21 15.75
CA GLU A 173 -6.43 8.75 15.54
C GLU A 173 -6.52 7.23 15.25
N GLY A 174 -5.40 6.51 15.31
CA GLY A 174 -5.29 5.07 15.08
C GLY A 174 -5.44 4.67 13.62
N VAL A 175 -4.89 5.49 12.71
CA VAL A 175 -4.78 5.22 11.27
C VAL A 175 -3.33 4.92 10.95
N SER A 176 -3.03 3.74 10.43
CA SER A 176 -1.69 3.39 9.95
C SER A 176 -1.42 4.06 8.62
N VAL A 177 -0.24 4.64 8.46
CA VAL A 177 0.17 5.33 7.23
C VAL A 177 1.31 4.54 6.59
N VAL A 178 1.07 4.01 5.38
CA VAL A 178 2.00 3.15 4.63
C VAL A 178 2.54 3.93 3.45
N CYS A 179 3.86 4.01 3.32
CA CYS A 179 4.54 4.82 2.31
C CYS A 179 5.61 4.03 1.57
N ALA A 180 5.75 4.30 0.28
CA ALA A 180 6.83 3.76 -0.52
C ALA A 180 8.19 4.36 -0.12
N ALA A 181 9.23 3.53 -0.13
CA ALA A 181 10.58 3.96 0.26
C ALA A 181 11.25 4.90 -0.75
N GLY A 182 10.90 4.77 -2.03
CA GLY A 182 11.55 5.45 -3.16
C GLY A 182 12.25 4.48 -4.09
N ASN A 183 12.57 4.94 -5.30
CA ASN A 183 13.17 4.12 -6.36
C ASN A 183 14.47 4.75 -6.89
N GLU A 184 15.17 5.49 -6.05
CA GLU A 184 16.45 6.15 -6.33
C GLU A 184 17.64 5.28 -5.91
N GLY A 185 17.39 4.06 -5.38
CA GLY A 185 18.41 3.13 -4.94
C GLY A 185 19.39 2.72 -6.05
N ASP A 186 20.61 2.45 -5.67
CA ASP A 186 21.72 2.08 -6.56
C ASP A 186 22.11 0.59 -6.47
N GLY A 187 21.33 -0.21 -5.75
CA GLY A 187 21.57 -1.64 -5.51
C GLY A 187 22.59 -1.91 -4.42
N ARG A 188 22.99 -0.91 -3.65
CA ARG A 188 23.88 -1.02 -2.50
C ARG A 188 23.09 -0.90 -1.22
N GLU A 189 23.55 -1.59 -0.18
CA GLU A 189 22.89 -1.57 1.13
C GLU A 189 23.55 -0.57 2.11
N ASP A 190 24.63 0.08 1.70
CA ASP A 190 25.43 1.01 2.49
C ASP A 190 25.28 2.48 2.05
N THR A 191 24.40 2.74 1.09
CA THR A 191 23.95 4.09 0.70
C THR A 191 22.66 4.45 1.43
N MET A 192 22.33 5.75 1.45
CA MET A 192 21.13 6.24 2.14
C MET A 192 20.36 7.16 1.19
N GLU A 193 19.21 6.69 0.71
CA GLU A 193 18.31 7.48 -0.12
C GLU A 193 17.00 7.74 0.65
N TYR A 194 16.59 9.00 0.74
CA TYR A 194 15.40 9.43 1.46
C TYR A 194 14.38 10.07 0.52
N ALA A 195 13.14 9.59 0.58
CA ALA A 195 11.99 10.20 -0.06
C ALA A 195 10.87 10.41 0.98
N TYR A 196 10.37 11.64 1.09
CA TYR A 196 9.27 11.97 2.00
C TYR A 196 7.91 11.81 1.29
N PRO A 197 6.87 11.29 2.02
CA PRO A 197 6.80 11.06 3.46
C PRO A 197 7.39 9.72 3.93
N GLY A 198 7.84 8.83 3.04
CA GLY A 198 8.37 7.52 3.40
C GLY A 198 9.45 7.56 4.49
N ALA A 199 10.33 8.57 4.43
CA ALA A 199 11.44 8.74 5.37
C ALA A 199 11.05 9.30 6.76
N TYR A 200 9.77 9.53 7.05
CA TYR A 200 9.35 9.86 8.41
C TYR A 200 9.28 8.61 9.28
N ASN A 201 9.83 8.68 10.49
CA ASN A 201 9.79 7.58 11.46
C ASN A 201 8.35 7.20 11.91
N GLU A 202 7.39 8.07 11.63
CA GLU A 202 6.00 7.89 12.01
C GLU A 202 5.21 7.02 11.02
N VAL A 203 5.72 6.78 9.81
CA VAL A 203 5.03 5.97 8.79
C VAL A 203 5.62 4.56 8.71
N ILE A 204 4.91 3.67 8.05
CA ILE A 204 5.40 2.33 7.68
C ILE A 204 6.07 2.45 6.32
N GLN A 205 7.40 2.48 6.29
CA GLN A 205 8.18 2.60 5.07
C GLN A 205 8.41 1.24 4.42
N VAL A 206 8.06 1.11 3.14
CA VAL A 206 8.08 -0.16 2.41
C VAL A 206 9.07 -0.14 1.26
N GLY A 207 10.07 -1.01 1.35
CA GLY A 207 11.00 -1.34 0.25
C GLY A 207 10.44 -2.45 -0.66
N ALA A 208 11.14 -2.74 -1.76
CA ALA A 208 10.70 -3.66 -2.80
C ALA A 208 11.60 -4.89 -2.96
N VAL A 209 10.97 -6.06 -3.13
CA VAL A 209 11.63 -7.30 -3.53
C VAL A 209 11.04 -7.88 -4.82
N ASP A 210 11.82 -8.71 -5.51
CA ASP A 210 11.36 -9.50 -6.65
C ASP A 210 10.71 -10.83 -6.22
N GLU A 211 10.18 -11.60 -7.20
CA GLU A 211 9.55 -12.90 -6.96
C GLU A 211 10.50 -13.96 -6.38
N SER A 212 11.80 -13.76 -6.48
CA SER A 212 12.84 -14.61 -5.88
C SER A 212 13.25 -14.14 -4.48
N ARG A 213 12.52 -13.18 -3.90
CA ARG A 213 12.77 -12.55 -2.60
C ARG A 213 14.09 -11.79 -2.52
N ARG A 214 14.63 -11.34 -3.64
CA ARG A 214 15.84 -10.50 -3.70
C ARG A 214 15.41 -9.04 -3.67
N LEU A 215 16.18 -8.20 -3.01
CA LEU A 215 15.96 -6.75 -3.04
C LEU A 215 15.97 -6.24 -4.49
N ALA A 216 15.00 -5.39 -4.82
CA ALA A 216 14.99 -4.69 -6.09
C ALA A 216 16.15 -3.69 -6.12
N THR A 217 16.92 -3.65 -7.22
CA THR A 217 18.09 -2.76 -7.31
C THR A 217 17.78 -1.28 -7.21
N PHE A 218 16.53 -0.90 -7.49
CA PHE A 218 16.05 0.48 -7.40
C PHE A 218 15.54 0.86 -6.01
N THR A 219 15.29 -0.12 -5.11
CA THR A 219 14.69 0.20 -3.81
C THR A 219 15.62 1.08 -2.99
N ASN A 220 15.10 2.18 -2.45
CA ASN A 220 15.86 3.02 -1.52
C ASN A 220 16.24 2.22 -0.28
N THR A 221 17.40 2.55 0.26
CA THR A 221 17.90 2.04 1.53
C THR A 221 18.13 3.21 2.50
N ASN A 222 17.69 3.06 3.73
CA ASN A 222 17.91 4.06 4.79
C ASN A 222 17.52 3.48 6.16
N ASP A 223 17.74 4.25 7.22
CA ASP A 223 17.50 3.83 8.60
C ASP A 223 16.02 3.84 9.03
N GLN A 224 15.10 4.18 8.11
CA GLN A 224 13.66 4.21 8.35
C GLN A 224 12.91 3.06 7.65
N ILE A 225 13.60 2.19 6.90
CA ILE A 225 12.95 1.03 6.26
C ILE A 225 12.37 0.10 7.32
N ASP A 226 11.07 -0.10 7.32
CA ASP A 226 10.39 -0.99 8.28
C ASP A 226 10.33 -2.43 7.80
N LEU A 227 10.00 -2.64 6.53
CA LEU A 227 9.88 -3.95 5.90
C LEU A 227 9.92 -3.85 4.38
N VAL A 228 9.97 -5.00 3.73
CA VAL A 228 9.88 -5.11 2.27
C VAL A 228 8.67 -5.94 1.85
N ALA A 229 8.20 -5.70 0.61
CA ALA A 229 7.09 -6.44 0.00
C ALA A 229 7.32 -6.61 -1.51
N PRO A 230 6.53 -7.47 -2.20
CA PRO A 230 6.67 -7.65 -3.65
C PRO A 230 6.47 -6.35 -4.41
N GLY A 231 7.49 -5.92 -5.17
CA GLY A 231 7.47 -4.66 -5.91
C GLY A 231 8.04 -4.76 -7.32
N VAL A 232 8.34 -5.95 -7.82
CA VAL A 232 8.88 -6.16 -9.17
C VAL A 232 7.91 -6.98 -10.02
N ASN A 233 7.57 -6.49 -11.21
CA ASN A 233 6.69 -7.17 -12.16
C ASN A 233 5.32 -7.53 -11.54
N VAL A 234 4.78 -6.62 -10.75
CA VAL A 234 3.50 -6.79 -10.04
C VAL A 234 2.35 -6.61 -11.01
N LEU A 235 1.52 -7.65 -11.15
CA LEU A 235 0.30 -7.62 -11.95
C LEU A 235 -0.85 -7.04 -11.14
N SER A 236 -1.58 -6.09 -11.74
CA SER A 236 -2.80 -5.51 -11.15
C SER A 236 -3.69 -4.86 -12.22
N THR A 237 -4.81 -4.30 -11.79
CA THR A 237 -5.75 -3.55 -12.63
C THR A 237 -5.10 -2.32 -13.25
N TYR A 238 -5.58 -1.90 -14.43
CA TYR A 238 -5.09 -0.72 -15.13
C TYR A 238 -6.23 -0.02 -15.87
N LEU A 239 -5.94 1.10 -16.53
CA LEU A 239 -6.94 1.87 -17.28
C LEU A 239 -7.58 1.06 -18.41
N GLU A 240 -8.76 1.49 -18.84
CA GLU A 240 -9.56 0.89 -19.90
C GLU A 240 -10.00 -0.56 -19.62
N GLY A 241 -10.16 -0.89 -18.33
CA GLY A 241 -10.51 -2.26 -17.91
C GLY A 241 -9.41 -3.28 -18.17
N LYS A 242 -8.19 -2.82 -18.41
CA LYS A 242 -7.00 -3.63 -18.67
C LYS A 242 -6.22 -3.94 -17.40
N TYR A 243 -5.11 -4.64 -17.58
CA TYR A 243 -4.18 -4.99 -16.54
C TYR A 243 -2.77 -4.56 -16.91
N ALA A 244 -1.94 -4.28 -15.91
CA ALA A 244 -0.54 -3.97 -16.16
C ALA A 244 0.39 -4.69 -15.19
N ARG A 245 1.62 -4.93 -15.64
CA ARG A 245 2.73 -5.33 -14.77
C ARG A 245 3.63 -4.12 -14.57
N LEU A 246 3.76 -3.69 -13.32
CA LEU A 246 4.56 -2.54 -12.95
C LEU A 246 5.64 -2.94 -11.93
N SER A 247 6.75 -2.18 -11.90
CA SER A 247 7.83 -2.36 -10.93
C SER A 247 8.16 -1.05 -10.23
N GLY A 248 8.23 -1.09 -8.90
CA GLY A 248 8.54 0.04 -8.02
C GLY A 248 8.17 -0.24 -6.57
N THR A 249 8.70 0.52 -5.63
CA THR A 249 8.26 0.49 -4.22
C THR A 249 6.78 0.91 -4.09
N SER A 250 6.28 1.67 -5.06
CA SER A 250 4.85 1.98 -5.24
C SER A 250 3.96 0.74 -5.39
N MET A 251 4.48 -0.38 -5.87
CA MET A 251 3.76 -1.65 -6.00
C MET A 251 3.93 -2.52 -4.77
N ALA A 252 5.00 -2.32 -4.01
CA ALA A 252 5.22 -2.99 -2.72
C ALA A 252 4.29 -2.45 -1.62
N THR A 253 4.13 -1.14 -1.55
CA THR A 253 3.28 -0.41 -0.58
C THR A 253 1.85 -0.95 -0.48
N PRO A 254 1.09 -1.15 -1.57
CA PRO A 254 -0.27 -1.65 -1.50
C PRO A 254 -0.36 -3.10 -0.99
N HIS A 255 0.66 -3.93 -1.14
CA HIS A 255 0.68 -5.26 -0.51
C HIS A 255 0.64 -5.14 1.02
N VAL A 256 1.40 -4.19 1.59
CA VAL A 256 1.40 -3.93 3.04
C VAL A 256 0.08 -3.31 3.48
N SER A 257 -0.45 -2.35 2.72
CA SER A 257 -1.76 -1.74 3.01
C SER A 257 -2.90 -2.76 3.02
N GLY A 258 -2.93 -3.67 2.04
CA GLY A 258 -3.86 -4.80 2.01
C GLY A 258 -3.62 -5.79 3.16
N GLY A 259 -2.36 -6.07 3.48
CA GLY A 259 -2.00 -6.90 4.64
C GLY A 259 -2.53 -6.34 5.96
N LEU A 260 -2.43 -5.04 6.16
CA LEU A 260 -3.01 -4.35 7.33
C LEU A 260 -4.55 -4.44 7.35
N ALA A 261 -5.21 -4.38 6.18
CA ALA A 261 -6.66 -4.56 6.09
C ALA A 261 -7.12 -5.96 6.56
N LEU A 262 -6.25 -6.96 6.50
CA LEU A 262 -6.48 -8.29 7.07
C LEU A 262 -6.06 -8.37 8.54
N ILE A 263 -4.92 -7.80 8.92
CA ILE A 263 -4.38 -7.86 10.29
C ILE A 263 -5.29 -7.14 11.29
N ILE A 264 -5.76 -5.94 10.96
CA ILE A 264 -6.54 -5.10 11.89
C ILE A 264 -7.80 -5.81 12.40
N PRO A 265 -8.73 -6.28 11.54
CA PRO A 265 -9.92 -6.98 12.02
C PRO A 265 -9.60 -8.28 12.74
N LEU A 266 -8.55 -9.01 12.32
CA LEU A 266 -8.10 -10.23 13.00
C LEU A 266 -7.75 -9.94 14.47
N VAL A 267 -6.84 -8.99 14.70
CA VAL A 267 -6.35 -8.72 16.04
C VAL A 267 -7.40 -8.01 16.92
N GLU A 268 -8.20 -7.13 16.35
CA GLU A 268 -9.30 -6.48 17.07
C GLU A 268 -10.37 -7.48 17.51
N SER A 269 -10.65 -8.50 16.68
CA SER A 269 -11.52 -9.62 17.05
C SER A 269 -10.93 -10.46 18.19
N GLN A 270 -9.63 -10.78 18.12
CA GLN A 270 -8.95 -11.56 19.15
C GLN A 270 -8.89 -10.84 20.51
N PHE A 271 -8.61 -9.53 20.48
CA PHE A 271 -8.47 -8.73 21.72
C PHE A 271 -9.79 -8.05 22.18
N GLN A 272 -10.88 -8.17 21.39
CA GLN A 272 -12.20 -7.61 21.67
C GLN A 272 -12.16 -6.09 21.94
N ARG A 273 -11.27 -5.37 21.27
CA ARG A 273 -11.14 -3.91 21.34
C ARG A 273 -10.43 -3.35 20.12
N ARG A 274 -10.61 -2.05 19.90
CA ARG A 274 -9.81 -1.33 18.90
C ARG A 274 -8.34 -1.30 19.32
N MET A 275 -7.47 -1.55 18.34
CA MET A 275 -6.02 -1.48 18.51
C MET A 275 -5.52 -0.07 18.19
N SER A 276 -4.52 0.39 18.94
CA SER A 276 -3.76 1.59 18.60
C SER A 276 -2.86 1.31 17.37
N GLU A 277 -2.39 2.36 16.71
CA GLU A 277 -1.52 2.21 15.55
C GLU A 277 -0.25 1.43 15.90
N SER A 278 0.42 1.74 17.01
CA SER A 278 1.64 1.05 17.45
C SER A 278 1.43 -0.44 17.78
N GLU A 279 0.25 -0.82 18.25
CA GLU A 279 -0.11 -2.23 18.44
C GLU A 279 -0.33 -2.91 17.08
N VAL A 280 -0.98 -2.24 16.12
CA VAL A 280 -1.15 -2.73 14.75
C VAL A 280 0.22 -2.91 14.08
N PHE A 281 1.10 -1.91 14.18
CA PHE A 281 2.48 -2.01 13.69
C PHE A 281 3.21 -3.20 14.28
N SER A 282 3.13 -3.41 15.59
CA SER A 282 3.74 -4.56 16.27
C SER A 282 3.22 -5.90 15.72
N GLN A 283 1.93 -5.97 15.36
CA GLN A 283 1.36 -7.19 14.76
C GLN A 283 1.80 -7.38 13.30
N LEU A 284 2.03 -6.29 12.55
CA LEU A 284 2.61 -6.34 11.21
C LEU A 284 4.05 -6.90 11.27
N ILE A 285 4.89 -6.34 12.14
CA ILE A 285 6.30 -6.75 12.24
C ILE A 285 6.47 -8.22 12.69
N LYS A 286 5.57 -8.74 13.52
CA LYS A 286 5.55 -10.18 13.82
C LYS A 286 5.30 -11.06 12.59
N ARG A 287 4.72 -10.49 11.54
CA ARG A 287 4.40 -11.15 10.27
C ARG A 287 5.41 -10.78 9.18
N THR A 288 6.68 -10.73 9.53
CA THR A 288 7.78 -10.57 8.58
C THR A 288 8.76 -11.72 8.69
N THR A 289 9.45 -12.03 7.58
CA THR A 289 10.50 -13.04 7.52
C THR A 289 11.79 -12.39 7.04
N PRO A 290 12.86 -12.39 7.85
CA PRO A 290 14.16 -11.84 7.44
C PRO A 290 14.68 -12.54 6.19
N LEU A 291 15.28 -11.78 5.28
CA LEU A 291 15.89 -12.28 4.03
C LEU A 291 17.42 -12.37 4.14
N GLY A 292 18.00 -11.77 5.18
CA GLY A 292 19.44 -11.78 5.44
C GLY A 292 20.18 -10.55 4.92
N HIS A 293 19.45 -9.50 4.58
CA HIS A 293 20.01 -8.20 4.21
C HIS A 293 20.21 -7.29 5.42
N SER A 294 20.84 -6.13 5.21
CA SER A 294 21.00 -5.13 6.27
C SER A 294 19.65 -4.56 6.71
N LYS A 295 19.57 -4.08 7.95
CA LYS A 295 18.37 -3.42 8.47
C LYS A 295 17.98 -2.18 7.67
N THR A 296 18.96 -1.49 7.09
CA THR A 296 18.75 -0.32 6.23
C THR A 296 18.14 -0.67 4.87
N ALA A 297 18.16 -1.94 4.47
CA ALA A 297 17.68 -2.41 3.19
C ALA A 297 16.36 -3.22 3.29
N GLU A 298 16.23 -4.09 4.32
CA GLU A 298 15.04 -4.93 4.47
C GLU A 298 14.17 -4.61 5.69
N GLY A 299 14.62 -3.74 6.59
CA GLY A 299 13.94 -3.49 7.86
C GLY A 299 13.78 -4.77 8.68
N ASN A 300 12.55 -5.19 8.91
CA ASN A 300 12.22 -6.44 9.60
C ASN A 300 12.06 -7.64 8.65
N GLY A 301 12.28 -7.44 7.34
CA GLY A 301 12.21 -8.47 6.32
C GLY A 301 10.94 -8.42 5.47
N LEU A 302 10.70 -9.48 4.69
CA LEU A 302 9.55 -9.62 3.82
C LEU A 302 8.26 -9.85 4.62
N MET A 303 7.20 -9.09 4.33
CA MET A 303 5.87 -9.37 4.88
C MET A 303 5.37 -10.77 4.47
N THR A 304 5.01 -11.57 5.47
CA THR A 304 4.41 -12.90 5.31
C THR A 304 3.29 -13.07 6.34
N LEU A 305 2.04 -13.16 5.89
CA LEU A 305 0.87 -13.08 6.77
C LEU A 305 0.59 -14.36 7.56
N ALA A 306 1.07 -15.52 7.09
CA ALA A 306 0.88 -16.81 7.75
C ALA A 306 1.83 -17.00 8.94
N LEU A 307 1.38 -16.66 10.14
CA LEU A 307 2.14 -16.94 11.39
C LEU A 307 2.38 -18.41 11.64
N THR A 308 1.43 -19.28 11.32
CA THR A 308 1.47 -20.70 11.60
C THR A 308 2.65 -21.37 10.91
N LYS A 309 2.89 -21.04 9.65
CA LYS A 309 4.00 -21.56 8.85
C LYS A 309 5.36 -21.20 9.44
N LYS A 310 5.50 -19.96 9.95
CA LYS A 310 6.71 -19.49 10.63
C LYS A 310 6.97 -20.23 11.94
N LEU A 311 5.91 -20.60 12.68
CA LEU A 311 6.03 -21.44 13.89
C LEU A 311 6.42 -22.88 13.53
N GLU A 312 5.85 -23.47 12.50
CA GLU A 312 6.20 -24.80 12.01
C GLU A 312 7.66 -24.89 11.53
N GLU A 313 8.16 -23.87 10.83
CA GLU A 313 9.56 -23.77 10.42
C GLU A 313 10.51 -23.68 11.64
N LEU A 314 10.14 -22.88 12.66
CA LEU A 314 10.89 -22.83 13.92
C LEU A 314 10.89 -24.17 14.64
N PHE A 315 9.77 -24.85 14.78
CA PHE A 315 9.68 -26.15 15.42
C PHE A 315 10.45 -27.24 14.65
N SER A 316 10.41 -27.23 13.32
CA SER A 316 11.16 -28.20 12.51
C SER A 316 12.68 -28.06 12.68
N THR A 317 13.18 -26.86 12.93
CA THR A 317 14.61 -26.56 13.15
C THR A 317 15.09 -27.03 14.54
N TYR A 318 14.19 -27.18 15.52
CA TYR A 318 14.53 -27.62 16.89
C TYR A 318 14.29 -29.11 17.14
N ILE A 319 13.66 -29.85 16.21
CA ILE A 319 13.35 -31.30 16.35
C ILE A 319 14.32 -32.16 15.53
N THR A 320 15.21 -31.57 14.73
CA THR A 320 16.32 -32.23 14.07
C THR A 320 17.61 -32.04 14.82
#